data_8acd8957c382025b304c35038f916a5d
#
_entry.id   8acd8957c382025b304c35038f916a5d
#
_cell.length_a   1.000
_cell.length_b   1.000
_cell.length_c   1.000
_cell.angle_alpha   90.00
_cell.angle_beta   90.00
_cell.angle_gamma   90.00
#
_symmetry.space_group_name_H-M   'P 1'
#
loop_
_entity.id
_entity.type
_entity.pdbx_description
1 polymer ?
#
loop_
_entity_poly.entity_id
_entity_poly.type
_entity_poly.pdbx_seq_one_letter_code
_entity_poly.pdbx_strand_id
1 'polypeptide(L)'
;MAVTVKAMTLWRREIDNRPGALAEAIEPLAGIDLQVLMGYRYTGNRSKGAIEVYPIGTNKAVAAAQSAGLAESGIPALIVTGDNRPGLGHASAKAMSDAGINLAFLVAQVVGRKYSAVFGFDTDIDRKKASGLIKRAHSGGRKRS
;
A
#
# COMPACT_ATOMS: atom_id res chain seq x y z
N MET A 1 -21.26 2.56 -8.13
CA MET A 1 -20.28 1.79 -7.37
C MET A 1 -19.22 2.72 -6.80
N ALA A 2 -19.13 2.73 -5.51
CA ALA A 2 -18.22 3.65 -4.84
C ALA A 2 -16.80 3.05 -4.77
N VAL A 3 -15.83 3.85 -5.09
CA VAL A 3 -14.44 3.54 -4.83
C VAL A 3 -13.83 4.72 -4.08
N THR A 4 -13.04 4.41 -3.09
CA THR A 4 -12.31 5.42 -2.32
C THR A 4 -10.83 5.31 -2.69
N VAL A 5 -10.23 6.43 -3.07
CA VAL A 5 -8.81 6.51 -3.39
C VAL A 5 -8.21 7.59 -2.49
N LYS A 6 -7.27 7.22 -1.65
CA LYS A 6 -6.67 8.14 -0.68
C LYS A 6 -5.15 8.08 -0.76
N ALA A 7 -4.53 9.25 -0.68
CA ALA A 7 -3.08 9.31 -0.49
C ALA A 7 -2.74 8.72 0.88
N MET A 8 -1.68 7.96 0.94
CA MET A 8 -1.24 7.34 2.17
C MET A 8 0.28 7.37 2.27
N THR A 9 0.77 7.30 3.49
CA THR A 9 2.20 7.20 3.77
C THR A 9 2.44 5.92 4.53
N LEU A 10 3.23 5.04 3.95
CA LEU A 10 3.69 3.83 4.63
C LEU A 10 4.89 4.18 5.49
N TRP A 11 4.99 3.55 6.64
CA TRP A 11 6.16 3.63 7.51
C TRP A 11 6.92 2.32 7.40
N ARG A 12 8.22 2.39 7.25
CA ARG A 12 9.05 1.28 6.83
C ARG A 12 10.27 1.10 7.73
N ARG A 13 10.65 -0.17 7.93
CA ARG A 13 11.91 -0.53 8.57
C ARG A 13 12.48 -1.76 7.88
N GLU A 14 13.79 -1.74 7.61
CA GLU A 14 14.49 -2.95 7.19
C GLU A 14 14.73 -3.85 8.40
N ILE A 15 14.55 -5.15 8.21
CA ILE A 15 14.73 -6.15 9.26
C ILE A 15 15.58 -7.30 8.75
N ASP A 16 16.15 -8.06 9.69
CA ASP A 16 16.85 -9.30 9.35
C ASP A 16 15.84 -10.35 8.92
N ASN A 17 16.23 -11.20 7.97
CA ASN A 17 15.39 -12.31 7.54
C ASN A 17 15.67 -13.53 8.41
N ARG A 18 15.04 -13.61 9.57
CA ARG A 18 15.16 -14.73 10.50
C ARG A 18 13.85 -14.92 11.25
N PRO A 19 13.57 -16.11 11.78
CA PRO A 19 12.38 -16.31 12.62
C PRO A 19 12.36 -15.32 13.77
N GLY A 20 11.20 -14.73 14.02
CA GLY A 20 10.99 -13.78 15.10
C GLY A 20 11.28 -12.32 14.76
N ALA A 21 12.03 -12.02 13.69
CA ALA A 21 12.40 -10.64 13.36
C ALA A 21 11.17 -9.78 13.11
N LEU A 22 10.19 -10.30 12.39
CA LEU A 22 8.94 -9.57 12.11
C LEU A 22 8.18 -9.26 13.40
N ALA A 23 8.01 -10.26 14.26
CA ALA A 23 7.29 -10.08 15.53
C ALA A 23 7.99 -9.05 16.41
N GLU A 24 9.30 -9.11 16.50
CA GLU A 24 10.07 -8.14 17.29
C GLU A 24 9.92 -6.73 16.75
N ALA A 25 9.93 -6.58 15.44
CA ALA A 25 9.85 -5.27 14.81
C ALA A 25 8.48 -4.60 15.01
N ILE A 26 7.40 -5.37 15.05
CA ILE A 26 6.04 -4.81 15.18
C ILE A 26 5.52 -4.80 16.62
N GLU A 27 6.22 -5.41 17.56
CA GLU A 27 5.79 -5.45 18.96
C GLU A 27 5.46 -4.06 19.52
N PRO A 28 6.28 -3.02 19.31
CA PRO A 28 5.95 -1.69 19.80
C PRO A 28 4.67 -1.09 19.21
N LEU A 29 4.19 -1.66 18.10
CA LEU A 29 2.97 -1.20 17.41
C LEU A 29 1.74 -2.00 17.80
N ALA A 30 1.85 -2.93 18.75
CA ALA A 30 0.76 -3.85 19.08
C ALA A 30 -0.52 -3.13 19.54
N GLY A 31 -0.42 -1.92 20.10
CA GLY A 31 -1.57 -1.12 20.50
C GLY A 31 -2.10 -0.18 19.41
N ILE A 32 -1.56 -0.24 18.21
CA ILE A 32 -1.98 0.61 17.08
C ILE A 32 -2.86 -0.21 16.15
N ASP A 33 -3.99 0.37 15.74
CA ASP A 33 -4.89 -0.29 14.80
C ASP A 33 -4.37 -0.14 13.38
N LEU A 34 -3.60 -1.11 12.93
CA LEU A 34 -3.00 -1.09 11.61
C LEU A 34 -3.97 -1.65 10.57
N GLN A 35 -4.16 -0.93 9.47
CA GLN A 35 -4.97 -1.37 8.33
C GLN A 35 -4.12 -2.12 7.30
N VAL A 36 -2.83 -1.77 7.23
CA VAL A 36 -1.88 -2.43 6.32
C VAL A 36 -0.65 -2.83 7.13
N LEU A 37 -0.28 -4.08 6.99
CA LEU A 37 0.97 -4.62 7.52
C LEU A 37 1.54 -5.52 6.45
N MET A 38 2.67 -5.13 5.89
CA MET A 38 3.38 -5.93 4.91
C MET A 38 4.73 -6.34 5.48
N GLY A 39 5.07 -7.61 5.35
CA GLY A 39 6.39 -8.10 5.68
C GLY A 39 6.90 -8.91 4.49
N TYR A 40 8.13 -8.66 4.08
CA TYR A 40 8.69 -9.36 2.93
C TYR A 40 10.20 -9.46 3.02
N ARG A 41 10.70 -10.50 2.39
CA ARG A 41 12.13 -10.73 2.23
C ARG A 41 12.57 -10.12 0.90
N TYR A 42 13.77 -9.59 0.85
CA TYR A 42 14.33 -9.07 -0.41
C TYR A 42 14.74 -10.22 -1.33
N THR A 43 14.56 -10.02 -2.63
CA THR A 43 15.01 -10.99 -3.63
C THR A 43 16.52 -10.95 -3.82
N GLY A 44 17.09 -9.77 -3.84
CA GLY A 44 18.52 -9.58 -4.11
C GLY A 44 19.42 -9.77 -2.89
N ASN A 45 18.85 -9.73 -1.69
CA ASN A 45 19.60 -9.95 -0.45
C ASN A 45 18.74 -10.77 0.52
N ARG A 46 18.96 -12.07 0.52
CA ARG A 46 18.11 -13.02 1.24
C ARG A 46 18.29 -12.95 2.76
N SER A 47 19.29 -12.22 3.24
CA SER A 47 19.50 -12.04 4.68
C SER A 47 18.65 -10.90 5.25
N LYS A 48 18.01 -10.12 4.42
CA LYS A 48 17.25 -8.94 4.81
C LYS A 48 15.85 -8.96 4.24
N GLY A 49 15.00 -8.16 4.87
CA GLY A 49 13.64 -7.90 4.43
C GLY A 49 13.18 -6.58 4.98
N ALA A 50 11.90 -6.32 4.89
CA ALA A 50 11.32 -5.08 5.40
C ALA A 50 9.91 -5.30 5.93
N ILE A 51 9.49 -4.41 6.82
CA ILE A 51 8.09 -4.25 7.17
C ILE A 51 7.63 -2.86 6.74
N GLU A 52 6.36 -2.77 6.37
CA GLU A 52 5.72 -1.50 6.04
C GLU A 52 4.33 -1.50 6.65
N VAL A 53 3.96 -0.40 7.29
CA VAL A 53 2.72 -0.30 8.05
C VAL A 53 1.97 1.00 7.76
N TYR A 54 0.65 0.96 7.97
CA TYR A 54 -0.24 2.09 7.82
C TYR A 54 -1.52 1.85 8.64
N PRO A 55 -2.13 2.86 9.28
CA PRO A 55 -1.70 4.26 9.35
C PRO A 55 -0.84 4.55 10.59
N ILE A 56 0.05 5.51 10.45
CA ILE A 56 0.81 6.07 11.56
C ILE A 56 0.46 7.57 11.58
N GLY A 57 -0.67 7.90 12.17
CA GLY A 57 -1.22 9.25 12.04
C GLY A 57 -1.47 9.99 13.35
N THR A 58 -1.36 9.33 14.50
CA THR A 58 -1.52 10.00 15.80
C THR A 58 -0.16 10.21 16.43
N ASN A 59 -0.06 11.14 17.40
CA ASN A 59 1.18 11.36 18.12
C ASN A 59 1.66 10.08 18.81
N LYS A 60 0.74 9.30 19.36
CA LYS A 60 1.06 8.03 19.98
C LYS A 60 1.64 7.03 18.97
N ALA A 61 1.02 6.94 17.81
CA ALA A 61 1.48 6.02 16.75
C ALA A 61 2.84 6.44 16.22
N VAL A 62 3.06 7.73 16.00
CA VAL A 62 4.34 8.25 15.52
C VAL A 62 5.45 7.93 16.53
N ALA A 63 5.19 8.18 17.81
CA ALA A 63 6.18 7.87 18.86
C ALA A 63 6.51 6.38 18.90
N ALA A 64 5.49 5.52 18.81
CA ALA A 64 5.68 4.08 18.82
C ALA A 64 6.47 3.62 17.59
N ALA A 65 6.15 4.15 16.41
CA ALA A 65 6.84 3.80 15.18
C ALA A 65 8.30 4.22 15.21
N GLN A 66 8.58 5.43 15.68
CA GLN A 66 9.95 5.93 15.80
C GLN A 66 10.76 5.08 16.80
N SER A 67 10.15 4.73 17.93
CA SER A 67 10.79 3.84 18.93
C SER A 67 11.10 2.47 18.33
N ALA A 68 10.24 2.01 17.40
CA ALA A 68 10.43 0.73 16.73
C ALA A 68 11.42 0.81 15.56
N GLY A 69 12.02 1.98 15.31
CA GLY A 69 12.97 2.15 14.22
C GLY A 69 12.34 2.34 12.85
N LEU A 70 11.04 2.62 12.79
CA LEU A 70 10.38 2.90 11.52
C LEU A 70 10.50 4.38 11.16
N ALA A 71 10.42 4.65 9.86
CA ALA A 71 10.38 6.00 9.30
C ALA A 71 9.48 5.99 8.07
N GLU A 72 9.05 7.16 7.65
CA GLU A 72 8.26 7.27 6.41
C GLU A 72 9.04 6.64 5.26
N SER A 73 8.35 5.82 4.45
CA SER A 73 9.03 5.03 3.42
C SER A 73 9.60 5.86 2.27
N GLY A 74 9.05 7.04 2.04
CA GLY A 74 9.46 7.87 0.92
C GLY A 74 8.88 7.43 -0.43
N ILE A 75 8.12 6.34 -0.49
CA ILE A 75 7.45 5.90 -1.70
C ILE A 75 6.03 6.48 -1.69
N PRO A 76 5.72 7.40 -2.61
CA PRO A 76 4.36 7.94 -2.69
C PRO A 76 3.36 6.80 -2.93
N ALA A 77 2.26 6.79 -2.19
CA ALA A 77 1.32 5.68 -2.26
C ALA A 77 -0.14 6.11 -2.20
N LEU A 78 -0.99 5.23 -2.73
CA LEU A 78 -2.45 5.35 -2.66
C LEU A 78 -3.01 4.08 -2.07
N ILE A 79 -4.05 4.23 -1.23
CA ILE A 79 -4.86 3.10 -0.83
C ILE A 79 -6.21 3.21 -1.52
N VAL A 80 -6.65 2.11 -2.13
CA VAL A 80 -7.88 2.04 -2.93
C VAL A 80 -8.78 0.97 -2.34
N THR A 81 -10.00 1.35 -2.00
CA THR A 81 -10.98 0.40 -1.46
C THR A 81 -12.32 0.58 -2.14
N GLY A 82 -13.05 -0.51 -2.30
CA GLY A 82 -14.37 -0.44 -2.91
C GLY A 82 -14.96 -1.82 -3.11
N ASP A 83 -16.08 -1.86 -3.82
CA ASP A 83 -16.72 -3.11 -4.13
C ASP A 83 -15.90 -3.87 -5.19
N ASN A 84 -15.80 -5.17 -5.00
CA ASN A 84 -15.03 -5.99 -5.91
C ASN A 84 -15.81 -6.36 -7.16
N ARG A 85 -15.09 -6.46 -8.27
CA ARG A 85 -15.52 -7.15 -9.48
C ARG A 85 -14.29 -7.67 -10.21
N PRO A 86 -14.47 -8.72 -11.04
CA PRO A 86 -13.33 -9.25 -11.81
C PRO A 86 -12.68 -8.18 -12.68
N GLY A 87 -11.37 -8.22 -12.76
CA GLY A 87 -10.61 -7.36 -13.66
C GLY A 87 -10.17 -6.00 -13.12
N LEU A 88 -10.49 -5.66 -11.88
CA LEU A 88 -10.11 -4.35 -11.31
C LEU A 88 -8.60 -4.15 -11.28
N GLY A 89 -7.86 -5.18 -10.89
CA GLY A 89 -6.39 -5.09 -10.87
C GLY A 89 -5.82 -4.82 -12.25
N HIS A 90 -6.31 -5.53 -13.24
CA HIS A 90 -5.87 -5.34 -14.62
C HIS A 90 -6.27 -3.96 -15.15
N ALA A 91 -7.51 -3.53 -14.90
CA ALA A 91 -7.99 -2.23 -15.35
C ALA A 91 -7.15 -1.08 -14.78
N SER A 92 -6.81 -1.18 -13.50
CA SER A 92 -5.97 -0.17 -12.85
C SER A 92 -4.55 -0.17 -13.41
N ALA A 93 -3.96 -1.35 -13.57
CA ALA A 93 -2.61 -1.47 -14.11
C ALA A 93 -2.54 -0.98 -15.55
N LYS A 94 -3.56 -1.28 -16.36
CA LYS A 94 -3.62 -0.81 -17.74
C LYS A 94 -3.75 0.72 -17.80
N ALA A 95 -4.57 1.30 -16.93
CA ALA A 95 -4.70 2.75 -16.87
C ALA A 95 -3.35 3.43 -16.55
N MET A 96 -2.56 2.83 -15.66
CA MET A 96 -1.22 3.33 -15.36
C MET A 96 -0.30 3.22 -16.57
N SER A 97 -0.31 2.06 -17.21
CA SER A 97 0.50 1.81 -18.40
C SER A 97 0.17 2.80 -19.52
N ASP A 98 -1.11 3.00 -19.79
CA ASP A 98 -1.57 3.90 -20.85
C ASP A 98 -1.15 5.34 -20.60
N ALA A 99 -1.00 5.73 -19.34
CA ALA A 99 -0.59 7.07 -18.93
C ALA A 99 0.94 7.20 -18.76
N GLY A 100 1.69 6.13 -19.01
CA GLY A 100 3.15 6.14 -18.86
C GLY A 100 3.60 6.18 -17.39
N ILE A 101 2.76 5.75 -16.47
CA ILE A 101 3.07 5.73 -15.04
C ILE A 101 3.60 4.35 -14.66
N ASN A 102 4.79 4.33 -14.07
CA ASN A 102 5.39 3.11 -13.56
C ASN A 102 5.01 2.92 -12.09
N LEU A 103 4.72 1.69 -11.71
CA LEU A 103 4.43 1.34 -10.33
C LEU A 103 5.68 0.84 -9.64
N ALA A 104 5.97 1.38 -8.46
CA ALA A 104 7.01 0.85 -7.59
C ALA A 104 6.56 -0.49 -7.01
N PHE A 105 5.28 -0.60 -6.66
CA PHE A 105 4.67 -1.85 -6.23
C PHE A 105 3.15 -1.76 -6.32
N LEU A 106 2.53 -2.93 -6.31
CA LEU A 106 1.08 -3.07 -6.23
C LEU A 106 0.78 -4.28 -5.37
N VAL A 107 -0.03 -4.09 -4.34
CA VAL A 107 -0.56 -5.16 -3.51
C VAL A 107 -2.07 -5.03 -3.51
N ALA A 108 -2.77 -6.06 -3.93
CA ALA A 108 -4.22 -6.03 -3.98
C ALA A 108 -4.79 -7.33 -3.43
N GLN A 109 -5.93 -7.23 -2.78
CA GLN A 109 -6.62 -8.42 -2.27
C GLN A 109 -8.12 -8.18 -2.22
N VAL A 110 -8.85 -9.25 -2.14
CA VAL A 110 -10.30 -9.23 -1.99
C VAL A 110 -10.64 -9.93 -0.69
N VAL A 111 -11.41 -9.26 0.16
CA VAL A 111 -11.90 -9.84 1.40
C VAL A 111 -13.42 -9.74 1.36
N GLY A 112 -14.08 -10.90 1.28
CA GLY A 112 -15.52 -10.93 1.06
C GLY A 112 -15.85 -10.33 -0.30
N ARG A 113 -16.59 -9.23 -0.29
CA ARG A 113 -16.98 -8.52 -1.51
C ARG A 113 -16.20 -7.23 -1.72
N LYS A 114 -15.18 -6.99 -0.91
CA LYS A 114 -14.43 -5.75 -0.96
C LYS A 114 -13.06 -5.94 -1.58
N TYR A 115 -12.72 -5.03 -2.47
CA TYR A 115 -11.41 -4.90 -3.08
C TYR A 115 -10.59 -3.91 -2.27
N SER A 116 -9.35 -4.23 -2.00
CA SER A 116 -8.42 -3.34 -1.30
C SER A 116 -7.07 -3.44 -1.97
N ALA A 117 -6.49 -2.31 -2.31
CA ALA A 117 -5.18 -2.28 -2.97
C ALA A 117 -4.32 -1.13 -2.45
N VAL A 118 -3.02 -1.35 -2.47
CA VAL A 118 -2.03 -0.31 -2.20
C VAL A 118 -1.14 -0.20 -3.43
N PHE A 119 -1.05 1.02 -3.97
CA PHE A 119 -0.22 1.32 -5.14
C PHE A 119 0.92 2.21 -4.70
N GLY A 120 2.15 1.83 -5.05
CA GLY A 120 3.34 2.66 -4.83
C GLY A 120 3.83 3.24 -6.14
N PHE A 121 4.30 4.49 -6.10
CA PHE A 121 4.71 5.25 -7.28
C PHE A 121 6.14 5.78 -7.13
N ASP A 122 6.73 6.18 -8.24
CA ASP A 122 8.08 6.74 -8.23
C ASP A 122 8.09 8.20 -7.78
N THR A 123 7.02 8.94 -8.06
CA THR A 123 6.93 10.38 -7.74
C THR A 123 5.55 10.77 -7.22
N ASP A 124 5.48 11.90 -6.51
CA ASP A 124 4.22 12.49 -6.08
C ASP A 124 3.34 12.91 -7.25
N ILE A 125 3.97 13.36 -8.34
CA ILE A 125 3.24 13.78 -9.55
C ILE A 125 2.49 12.58 -10.10
N ASP A 126 3.14 11.43 -10.21
CA ASP A 126 2.52 10.20 -10.70
C ASP A 126 1.40 9.75 -9.77
N ARG A 127 1.61 9.83 -8.45
CA ARG A 127 0.59 9.47 -7.47
C ARG A 127 -0.68 10.30 -7.64
N LYS A 128 -0.53 11.61 -7.80
CA LYS A 128 -1.67 12.52 -7.97
C LYS A 128 -2.42 12.23 -9.27
N LYS A 129 -1.69 12.03 -10.35
CA LYS A 129 -2.27 11.69 -11.65
C LYS A 129 -3.01 10.35 -11.58
N ALA A 130 -2.40 9.37 -10.92
CA ALA A 130 -2.95 8.03 -10.79
C ALA A 130 -4.29 8.02 -10.03
N SER A 131 -4.46 8.90 -9.05
CA SER A 131 -5.70 8.94 -8.26
C SER A 131 -6.93 9.08 -9.14
N GLY A 132 -6.93 10.04 -10.07
CA GLY A 132 -8.03 10.23 -11.01
C GLY A 132 -8.18 9.09 -11.99
N LEU A 133 -7.07 8.55 -12.47
CA LEU A 133 -7.07 7.44 -13.43
C LEU A 133 -7.67 6.18 -12.82
N ILE A 134 -7.34 5.88 -11.57
CA ILE A 134 -7.86 4.71 -10.88
C ILE A 134 -9.36 4.85 -10.64
N LYS A 135 -9.81 6.03 -10.24
CA LYS A 135 -11.25 6.29 -10.08
C LYS A 135 -12.01 6.03 -11.38
N ARG A 136 -11.48 6.51 -12.49
CA ARG A 136 -12.11 6.31 -13.81
C ARG A 136 -12.08 4.84 -14.22
N ALA A 137 -10.99 4.14 -13.95
CA ALA A 137 -10.88 2.71 -14.26
C ALA A 137 -11.94 1.90 -13.53
N HIS A 138 -12.23 2.23 -12.27
CA HIS A 138 -13.25 1.54 -11.49
C HIS A 138 -14.66 1.85 -11.98
N SER A 139 -14.93 3.10 -12.33
CA SER A 139 -16.27 3.48 -12.83
C SER A 139 -16.47 3.10 -14.29
N GLY A 140 -15.41 3.07 -15.10
CA GLY A 140 -15.49 2.77 -16.52
C GLY A 140 -16.11 1.41 -16.84
N GLY A 141 -15.80 0.39 -16.03
CA GLY A 141 -16.36 -0.94 -16.21
C GLY A 141 -17.86 -1.02 -16.01
N ARG A 142 -18.45 -0.10 -15.26
CA ARG A 142 -19.89 -0.06 -15.04
C ARG A 142 -20.67 0.41 -16.24
N LYS A 143 -20.11 1.31 -17.01
CA LYS A 143 -20.79 1.91 -18.15
C LYS A 143 -21.05 0.90 -19.27
N ARG A 144 -20.43 -0.26 -19.20
CA ARG A 144 -20.54 -1.27 -20.23
C ARG A 144 -21.59 -2.33 -19.96
N SER A 145 -22.14 -2.29 -18.78
CA SER A 145 -23.15 -3.27 -18.38
C SER A 145 -24.52 -2.95 -18.90
#